data_0cfaacbba83de56d946894dfc67768c2
#
_entry.id   0cfaacbba83de56d946894dfc67768c2
#
_cell.length_a   1.000
_cell.length_b   1.000
_cell.length_c   1.000
_cell.angle_alpha   90.00
_cell.angle_beta   90.00
_cell.angle_gamma   90.00
#
_symmetry.space_group_name_H-M   'P 1'
#
loop_
_entity.id
_entity.type
_entity.pdbx_description
1 polymer ?
#
loop_
_entity_poly.entity_id
_entity_poly.type
_entity_poly.pdbx_seq_one_letter_code
_entity_poly.pdbx_strand_id
1 'polypeptide(L)'
;MKLSKRVLEMEESVTLASDARAKKLKDEGKDVLFLTLGQPDFHTPENIQDAAVEAIRDGRASFYTVASGLPELKAAVNTYFERYYGYSVAANEVTFATGAKFSLYTFFMAVVNPGDEVIIPTPYWVSYGDQVKMAGGLPVFVRAKEDNHFKVTVEQLKAARTDKTKVLVLNSPSNPTGMIYSREELLAIGNWAVEHDILILADDIYGRLVYNGNEFVPISSLSEAIRKQTIVINGVSKAYAMTGWRVGYAVGDPEIIAAMSKLTGQTTSNLTAVSQYATIEALTGPQDSVETMRQAFEERLNTIYPLLCQVPGFEVVKPQGAFYLFPNVKKAMEMKGYTDVTAFTTAILEEVGLALITGAGFGAPENVRLSYATDLDTLKEAIRRLHLFMEK
;
A
#
# COMPACT_ATOMS: atom_id res chain seq x y z
N MET A 1 20.31 -28.82 -6.33
CA MET A 1 19.83 -27.65 -7.08
C MET A 1 20.52 -26.41 -6.52
N LYS A 2 20.90 -25.47 -7.36
CA LYS A 2 21.52 -24.21 -6.91
C LYS A 2 20.52 -23.08 -7.17
N LEU A 3 20.06 -22.42 -6.10
CA LEU A 3 19.22 -21.21 -6.21
C LEU A 3 20.08 -20.01 -6.65
N SER A 4 19.46 -19.03 -7.28
CA SER A 4 20.13 -17.77 -7.59
C SER A 4 20.40 -16.98 -6.30
N LYS A 5 21.50 -16.19 -6.29
CA LYS A 5 21.81 -15.30 -5.16
C LYS A 5 20.62 -14.37 -4.85
N ARG A 6 19.96 -13.85 -5.88
CA ARG A 6 18.81 -12.96 -5.75
C ARG A 6 17.68 -13.55 -4.89
N VAL A 7 17.37 -14.85 -5.05
CA VAL A 7 16.33 -15.51 -4.26
C VAL A 7 16.80 -15.79 -2.84
N LEU A 8 18.09 -16.10 -2.65
CA LEU A 8 18.68 -16.36 -1.34
C LEU A 8 18.78 -15.10 -0.47
N GLU A 9 18.85 -13.92 -1.09
CA GLU A 9 18.92 -12.61 -0.43
C GLU A 9 17.53 -12.00 -0.12
N MET A 10 16.45 -12.62 -0.60
CA MET A 10 15.08 -12.18 -0.30
C MET A 10 14.65 -12.67 1.08
N GLU A 11 14.04 -11.78 1.83
CA GLU A 11 13.42 -12.12 3.10
C GLU A 11 11.99 -12.66 2.88
N GLU A 12 11.57 -13.61 3.71
CA GLU A 12 10.16 -14.04 3.72
C GLU A 12 9.27 -12.89 4.21
N SER A 13 8.12 -12.73 3.55
CA SER A 13 7.17 -11.69 3.95
C SER A 13 6.66 -11.93 5.36
N VAL A 14 7.04 -11.07 6.30
CA VAL A 14 6.63 -11.11 7.71
C VAL A 14 5.10 -11.14 7.86
N THR A 15 4.38 -10.45 6.96
CA THR A 15 2.91 -10.44 6.95
C THR A 15 2.33 -11.81 6.59
N LEU A 16 2.94 -12.51 5.64
CA LEU A 16 2.50 -13.88 5.25
C LEU A 16 2.84 -14.91 6.32
N ALA A 17 4.00 -14.81 6.95
CA ALA A 17 4.41 -15.72 8.03
C ALA A 17 3.49 -15.61 9.26
N SER A 18 3.15 -14.38 9.69
CA SER A 18 2.21 -14.14 10.79
C SER A 18 0.81 -14.69 10.48
N ASP A 19 0.33 -14.48 9.26
CA ASP A 19 -0.98 -14.99 8.82
C ASP A 19 -1.02 -16.52 8.77
N ALA A 20 0.04 -17.15 8.27
CA ALA A 20 0.14 -18.62 8.23
C ALA A 20 0.13 -19.26 9.62
N ARG A 21 0.84 -18.65 10.61
CA ARG A 21 0.84 -19.12 12.00
C ARG A 21 -0.54 -19.00 12.64
N ALA A 22 -1.22 -17.87 12.42
CA ALA A 22 -2.56 -17.65 12.93
C ALA A 22 -3.58 -18.63 12.35
N LYS A 23 -3.50 -18.92 11.03
CA LYS A 23 -4.33 -19.93 10.37
C LYS A 23 -4.11 -21.32 10.97
N LYS A 24 -2.85 -21.72 11.17
CA LYS A 24 -2.53 -23.01 11.79
C LYS A 24 -3.20 -23.17 13.17
N LEU A 25 -3.13 -22.14 14.03
CA LEU A 25 -3.79 -22.18 15.35
C LEU A 25 -5.31 -22.27 15.23
N LYS A 26 -5.92 -21.59 14.26
CA LYS A 26 -7.35 -21.70 13.98
C LYS A 26 -7.73 -23.10 13.51
N ASP A 27 -6.93 -23.71 12.64
CA ASP A 27 -7.15 -25.09 12.15
C ASP A 27 -7.00 -26.13 13.28
N GLU A 28 -6.19 -25.83 14.31
CA GLU A 28 -6.07 -26.59 15.55
C GLU A 28 -7.25 -26.37 16.52
N GLY A 29 -8.26 -25.58 16.14
CA GLY A 29 -9.48 -25.33 16.91
C GLY A 29 -9.38 -24.20 17.93
N LYS A 30 -8.34 -23.37 17.90
CA LYS A 30 -8.25 -22.17 18.74
C LYS A 30 -9.11 -21.03 18.19
N ASP A 31 -9.71 -20.26 19.10
CA ASP A 31 -10.45 -19.05 18.74
C ASP A 31 -9.46 -17.92 18.43
N VAL A 32 -9.21 -17.66 17.13
CA VAL A 32 -8.25 -16.67 16.65
C VAL A 32 -8.95 -15.57 15.86
N LEU A 33 -8.72 -14.32 16.25
CA LEU A 33 -9.10 -13.12 15.52
C LEU A 33 -7.93 -12.64 14.66
N PHE A 34 -8.24 -12.24 13.41
CA PHE A 34 -7.24 -11.82 12.42
C PHE A 34 -7.32 -10.32 12.16
N LEU A 35 -6.39 -9.55 12.69
CA LEU A 35 -6.16 -8.15 12.31
C LEU A 35 -4.90 -7.99 11.45
N THR A 36 -4.56 -9.04 10.69
CA THR A 36 -3.37 -9.10 9.83
C THR A 36 -3.65 -8.65 8.40
N LEU A 37 -4.91 -8.74 7.95
CA LEU A 37 -5.28 -8.65 6.55
C LEU A 37 -5.12 -7.23 5.99
N GLY A 38 -4.47 -7.14 4.84
CA GLY A 38 -4.32 -5.90 4.08
C GLY A 38 -5.33 -5.77 2.95
N GLN A 39 -6.59 -6.14 3.18
CA GLN A 39 -7.67 -6.05 2.18
C GLN A 39 -8.99 -5.60 2.82
N PRO A 40 -9.84 -4.87 2.08
CA PRO A 40 -11.21 -4.59 2.50
C PRO A 40 -11.99 -5.89 2.74
N ASP A 41 -12.87 -5.88 3.73
CA ASP A 41 -13.81 -6.96 4.05
C ASP A 41 -15.15 -6.85 3.30
N PHE A 42 -15.16 -5.99 2.30
CA PHE A 42 -16.29 -5.79 1.38
C PHE A 42 -16.15 -6.66 0.14
N HIS A 43 -17.29 -7.03 -0.44
CA HIS A 43 -17.32 -7.63 -1.77
C HIS A 43 -17.13 -6.54 -2.83
N THR A 44 -16.59 -6.93 -3.98
CA THR A 44 -16.58 -6.06 -5.18
C THR A 44 -18.00 -5.62 -5.49
N PRO A 45 -18.26 -4.32 -5.78
CA PRO A 45 -19.59 -3.81 -6.13
C PRO A 45 -20.24 -4.57 -7.28
N GLU A 46 -21.56 -4.76 -7.22
CA GLU A 46 -22.33 -5.60 -8.13
C GLU A 46 -22.22 -5.14 -9.59
N ASN A 47 -22.32 -3.83 -9.85
CA ASN A 47 -22.13 -3.27 -11.19
C ASN A 47 -20.77 -3.65 -11.81
N ILE A 48 -19.72 -3.71 -11.02
CA ILE A 48 -18.38 -4.11 -11.47
C ILE A 48 -18.34 -5.61 -11.77
N GLN A 49 -18.98 -6.42 -10.93
CA GLN A 49 -19.13 -7.86 -11.18
C GLN A 49 -19.92 -8.13 -12.45
N ASP A 50 -21.01 -7.41 -12.67
CA ASP A 50 -21.89 -7.54 -13.85
C ASP A 50 -21.12 -7.20 -15.15
N ALA A 51 -20.31 -6.15 -15.15
CA ALA A 51 -19.47 -5.80 -16.29
C ALA A 51 -18.47 -6.93 -16.66
N ALA A 52 -17.93 -7.62 -15.66
CA ALA A 52 -17.08 -8.79 -15.89
C ALA A 52 -17.87 -9.98 -16.45
N VAL A 53 -19.03 -10.27 -15.90
CA VAL A 53 -19.93 -11.34 -16.37
C VAL A 53 -20.36 -11.10 -17.80
N GLU A 54 -20.70 -9.86 -18.15
CA GLU A 54 -21.04 -9.47 -19.54
C GLU A 54 -19.87 -9.74 -20.48
N ALA A 55 -18.66 -9.28 -20.13
CA ALA A 55 -17.46 -9.47 -20.95
C ALA A 55 -17.10 -10.97 -21.16
N ILE A 56 -17.43 -11.84 -20.20
CA ILE A 56 -17.29 -13.29 -20.34
C ILE A 56 -18.34 -13.83 -21.32
N ARG A 57 -19.62 -13.43 -21.17
CA ARG A 57 -20.73 -13.97 -21.96
C ARG A 57 -20.69 -13.57 -23.44
N ASP A 58 -20.26 -12.34 -23.73
CA ASP A 58 -20.13 -11.84 -25.11
C ASP A 58 -18.80 -12.21 -25.77
N GLY A 59 -17.89 -12.87 -25.04
CA GLY A 59 -16.63 -13.41 -25.55
C GLY A 59 -15.47 -12.43 -25.60
N ARG A 60 -15.66 -11.13 -25.23
CA ARG A 60 -14.58 -10.13 -25.22
C ARG A 60 -13.42 -10.51 -24.30
N ALA A 61 -13.70 -11.24 -23.21
CA ALA A 61 -12.69 -11.67 -22.24
C ALA A 61 -11.84 -12.88 -22.70
N SER A 62 -12.13 -13.46 -23.86
CA SER A 62 -11.51 -14.73 -24.31
C SER A 62 -10.16 -14.57 -25.02
N PHE A 63 -9.73 -13.35 -25.32
CA PHE A 63 -8.57 -13.10 -26.18
C PHE A 63 -7.49 -12.29 -25.46
N TYR A 64 -6.25 -12.42 -25.95
CA TYR A 64 -5.17 -11.52 -25.56
C TYR A 64 -5.53 -10.07 -25.87
N THR A 65 -5.10 -9.17 -24.99
CA THR A 65 -5.18 -7.72 -25.20
C THR A 65 -3.80 -7.14 -25.44
N VAL A 66 -3.74 -5.85 -25.74
CA VAL A 66 -2.47 -5.13 -25.82
C VAL A 66 -1.78 -5.17 -24.45
N ALA A 67 -0.47 -5.39 -24.41
CA ALA A 67 0.32 -5.47 -23.18
C ALA A 67 0.15 -4.25 -22.24
N SER A 68 0.00 -3.07 -22.84
CA SER A 68 -0.23 -1.80 -22.11
C SER A 68 -1.69 -1.57 -21.69
N GLY A 69 -2.60 -2.55 -21.90
CA GLY A 69 -4.03 -2.45 -21.58
C GLY A 69 -4.91 -1.93 -22.71
N LEU A 70 -6.21 -2.24 -22.62
CA LEU A 70 -7.21 -1.79 -23.60
C LEU A 70 -7.26 -0.26 -23.73
N PRO A 71 -7.51 0.28 -24.95
CA PRO A 71 -7.69 1.73 -25.14
C PRO A 71 -8.78 2.32 -24.25
N GLU A 72 -9.90 1.62 -24.11
CA GLU A 72 -11.05 2.02 -23.28
C GLU A 72 -10.66 2.05 -21.78
N LEU A 73 -9.80 1.14 -21.34
CA LEU A 73 -9.31 1.13 -19.99
C LEU A 73 -8.36 2.31 -19.71
N LYS A 74 -7.53 2.68 -20.68
CA LYS A 74 -6.70 3.89 -20.60
C LYS A 74 -7.54 5.16 -20.54
N ALA A 75 -8.60 5.23 -21.32
CA ALA A 75 -9.56 6.32 -21.27
C ALA A 75 -10.27 6.40 -19.91
N ALA A 76 -10.62 5.25 -19.31
CA ALA A 76 -11.18 5.20 -17.96
C ALA A 76 -10.20 5.73 -16.89
N VAL A 77 -8.91 5.44 -17.01
CA VAL A 77 -7.87 6.04 -16.14
C VAL A 77 -7.79 7.55 -16.35
N ASN A 78 -7.84 8.05 -17.59
CA ASN A 78 -7.90 9.49 -17.83
C ASN A 78 -9.10 10.13 -17.12
N THR A 79 -10.31 9.57 -17.24
CA THR A 79 -11.51 10.05 -16.53
C THR A 79 -11.31 10.08 -15.02
N TYR A 80 -10.66 9.06 -14.46
CA TYR A 80 -10.32 9.01 -13.05
C TYR A 80 -9.34 10.12 -12.65
N PHE A 81 -8.31 10.37 -13.45
CA PHE A 81 -7.31 11.43 -13.21
C PHE A 81 -7.91 12.83 -13.32
N GLU A 82 -8.74 13.09 -14.33
CA GLU A 82 -9.48 14.36 -14.42
C GLU A 82 -10.33 14.62 -13.17
N ARG A 83 -11.01 13.59 -12.66
CA ARG A 83 -11.91 13.71 -11.50
C ARG A 83 -11.15 13.89 -10.18
N TYR A 84 -10.07 13.14 -9.94
CA TYR A 84 -9.43 13.03 -8.63
C TYR A 84 -8.02 13.60 -8.54
N TYR A 85 -7.38 13.85 -9.67
CA TYR A 85 -6.03 14.44 -9.76
C TYR A 85 -6.06 15.84 -10.39
N GLY A 86 -7.14 16.21 -11.07
CA GLY A 86 -7.31 17.54 -11.65
C GLY A 86 -6.50 17.80 -12.92
N TYR A 87 -6.04 16.74 -13.59
CA TYR A 87 -5.37 16.84 -14.89
C TYR A 87 -5.63 15.62 -15.77
N SER A 88 -5.53 15.81 -17.09
CA SER A 88 -5.69 14.74 -18.07
C SER A 88 -4.40 13.99 -18.31
N VAL A 89 -4.50 12.69 -18.64
CA VAL A 89 -3.37 11.82 -19.00
C VAL A 89 -3.59 11.23 -20.40
N ALA A 90 -2.53 11.19 -21.19
CA ALA A 90 -2.57 10.62 -22.53
C ALA A 90 -2.46 9.08 -22.48
N ALA A 91 -2.94 8.41 -23.52
CA ALA A 91 -2.94 6.94 -23.59
C ALA A 91 -1.52 6.32 -23.53
N ASN A 92 -0.47 7.03 -23.95
CA ASN A 92 0.91 6.60 -23.86
C ASN A 92 1.57 6.88 -22.49
N GLU A 93 0.87 7.60 -21.61
CA GLU A 93 1.28 7.84 -20.22
C GLU A 93 0.71 6.79 -19.25
N VAL A 94 -0.01 5.76 -19.73
CA VAL A 94 -0.67 4.76 -18.88
C VAL A 94 -0.29 3.34 -19.29
N THR A 95 0.04 2.49 -18.31
CA THR A 95 0.21 1.04 -18.49
C THR A 95 -0.36 0.27 -17.31
N PHE A 96 -0.69 -1.01 -17.53
CA PHE A 96 -1.33 -1.87 -16.54
C PHE A 96 -0.47 -3.09 -16.20
N ALA A 97 -0.68 -3.62 -14.99
CA ALA A 97 0.00 -4.80 -14.52
C ALA A 97 -0.89 -5.63 -13.58
N THR A 98 -0.49 -6.86 -13.30
CA THR A 98 -1.21 -7.79 -12.41
C THR A 98 -1.12 -7.34 -10.95
N GLY A 99 -1.85 -6.28 -10.63
CA GLY A 99 -1.88 -5.57 -9.35
C GLY A 99 -0.79 -4.53 -9.21
N ALA A 100 -1.00 -3.53 -8.34
CA ALA A 100 -0.05 -2.45 -8.07
C ALA A 100 1.35 -2.97 -7.65
N LYS A 101 1.42 -4.10 -6.94
CA LYS A 101 2.70 -4.75 -6.59
C LYS A 101 3.55 -5.08 -7.82
N PHE A 102 2.94 -5.55 -8.90
CA PHE A 102 3.67 -5.86 -10.13
C PHE A 102 3.96 -4.59 -10.94
N SER A 103 3.12 -3.56 -10.86
CA SER A 103 3.44 -2.24 -11.41
C SER A 103 4.70 -1.64 -10.76
N LEU A 104 4.82 -1.73 -9.44
CA LEU A 104 6.02 -1.33 -8.69
C LEU A 104 7.25 -2.11 -9.13
N TYR A 105 7.13 -3.44 -9.25
CA TYR A 105 8.23 -4.29 -9.72
C TYR A 105 8.69 -3.91 -11.13
N THR A 106 7.77 -3.72 -12.07
CA THR A 106 8.13 -3.32 -13.44
C THR A 106 8.72 -1.92 -13.50
N PHE A 107 8.28 -1.00 -12.62
CA PHE A 107 8.90 0.31 -12.49
C PHE A 107 10.37 0.20 -12.05
N PHE A 108 10.64 -0.48 -10.92
CA PHE A 108 12.04 -0.62 -10.46
C PHE A 108 12.91 -1.31 -11.49
N MET A 109 12.40 -2.36 -12.15
CA MET A 109 13.12 -3.05 -13.22
C MET A 109 13.37 -2.16 -14.46
N ALA A 110 12.53 -1.16 -14.71
CA ALA A 110 12.67 -0.26 -15.84
C ALA A 110 13.68 0.88 -15.58
N VAL A 111 13.79 1.34 -14.31
CA VAL A 111 14.54 2.57 -14.01
C VAL A 111 15.79 2.35 -13.15
N VAL A 112 15.88 1.26 -12.39
CA VAL A 112 16.98 1.02 -11.43
C VAL A 112 18.05 0.13 -12.04
N ASN A 113 19.28 0.61 -12.04
CA ASN A 113 20.47 -0.18 -12.41
C ASN A 113 21.20 -0.70 -11.16
N PRO A 114 22.10 -1.70 -11.31
CA PRO A 114 22.95 -2.12 -10.21
C PRO A 114 23.75 -0.96 -9.61
N GLY A 115 23.56 -0.73 -8.30
CA GLY A 115 24.21 0.32 -7.53
C GLY A 115 23.46 1.65 -7.47
N ASP A 116 22.37 1.83 -8.20
CA ASP A 116 21.47 2.97 -8.02
C ASP A 116 20.81 2.90 -6.65
N GLU A 117 20.66 4.03 -5.97
CA GLU A 117 20.04 4.13 -4.66
C GLU A 117 18.58 4.57 -4.77
N VAL A 118 17.73 3.94 -3.97
CA VAL A 118 16.31 4.25 -3.82
C VAL A 118 16.02 4.64 -2.38
N ILE A 119 15.64 5.90 -2.15
CA ILE A 119 15.23 6.36 -0.81
C ILE A 119 13.84 5.83 -0.49
N ILE A 120 13.72 5.15 0.66
CA ILE A 120 12.48 4.59 1.18
C ILE A 120 12.25 5.13 2.60
N PRO A 121 11.29 6.05 2.80
CA PRO A 121 10.88 6.45 4.16
C PRO A 121 10.35 5.26 4.96
N THR A 122 10.80 5.10 6.22
CA THR A 122 10.30 4.06 7.11
C THR A 122 9.48 4.69 8.24
N PRO A 123 8.40 4.07 8.73
CA PRO A 123 7.86 2.75 8.35
C PRO A 123 7.38 2.67 6.90
N TYR A 124 7.58 1.51 6.27
CA TYR A 124 7.32 1.33 4.84
C TYR A 124 6.63 0.00 4.56
N TRP A 125 5.94 -0.11 3.42
CA TRP A 125 5.41 -1.40 3.00
C TRP A 125 6.54 -2.35 2.58
N VAL A 126 6.57 -3.51 3.21
CA VAL A 126 7.69 -4.49 3.18
C VAL A 126 8.24 -4.82 1.79
N SER A 127 7.40 -4.74 0.74
CA SER A 127 7.82 -5.15 -0.62
C SER A 127 8.70 -4.13 -1.34
N TYR A 128 8.77 -2.87 -0.93
CA TYR A 128 9.59 -1.87 -1.64
C TYR A 128 11.07 -2.22 -1.60
N GLY A 129 11.62 -2.51 -0.41
CA GLY A 129 13.03 -2.82 -0.26
C GLY A 129 13.47 -4.04 -1.06
N ASP A 130 12.67 -5.12 -1.02
CA ASP A 130 12.99 -6.34 -1.77
C ASP A 130 12.89 -6.13 -3.28
N GLN A 131 11.90 -5.37 -3.76
CA GLN A 131 11.78 -5.09 -5.19
C GLN A 131 12.94 -4.23 -5.72
N VAL A 132 13.46 -3.28 -4.92
CA VAL A 132 14.67 -2.52 -5.25
C VAL A 132 15.87 -3.47 -5.35
N LYS A 133 16.07 -4.37 -4.37
CA LYS A 133 17.13 -5.39 -4.42
C LYS A 133 16.97 -6.33 -5.65
N MET A 134 15.75 -6.73 -5.97
CA MET A 134 15.48 -7.56 -7.17
C MET A 134 15.89 -6.88 -8.47
N ALA A 135 15.77 -5.55 -8.55
CA ALA A 135 16.24 -4.75 -9.67
C ALA A 135 17.76 -4.48 -9.64
N GLY A 136 18.46 -4.90 -8.59
CA GLY A 136 19.91 -4.67 -8.40
C GLY A 136 20.25 -3.35 -7.71
N GLY A 137 19.24 -2.58 -7.30
CA GLY A 137 19.42 -1.31 -6.60
C GLY A 137 19.70 -1.49 -5.10
N LEU A 138 20.03 -0.39 -4.46
CA LEU A 138 20.31 -0.28 -3.04
C LEU A 138 19.19 0.49 -2.33
N PRO A 139 18.38 -0.13 -1.47
CA PRO A 139 17.39 0.60 -0.68
C PRO A 139 18.09 1.42 0.41
N VAL A 140 17.81 2.72 0.45
CA VAL A 140 18.29 3.66 1.46
C VAL A 140 17.12 4.01 2.38
N PHE A 141 17.08 3.41 3.55
CA PHE A 141 16.00 3.61 4.51
C PHE A 141 16.18 4.89 5.30
N VAL A 142 15.17 5.77 5.27
CA VAL A 142 15.15 7.03 6.01
C VAL A 142 14.08 6.97 7.09
N ARG A 143 14.50 6.95 8.35
CA ARG A 143 13.57 6.82 9.49
C ARG A 143 12.72 8.08 9.64
N ALA A 144 11.43 7.97 9.40
CA ALA A 144 10.43 8.95 9.77
C ALA A 144 9.98 8.70 11.22
N LYS A 145 10.13 9.72 12.07
CA LYS A 145 9.84 9.59 13.49
C LYS A 145 8.35 9.75 13.79
N GLU A 146 7.93 9.15 14.89
CA GLU A 146 6.55 9.20 15.37
C GLU A 146 6.14 10.62 15.77
N ASP A 147 7.05 11.43 16.36
CA ASP A 147 6.85 12.83 16.71
C ASP A 147 6.58 13.73 15.49
N ASN A 148 7.00 13.29 14.29
CA ASN A 148 6.64 13.90 12.99
C ASN A 148 5.59 13.06 12.24
N HIS A 149 4.71 12.36 12.96
CA HIS A 149 3.63 11.56 12.36
C HIS A 149 4.12 10.58 11.28
N PHE A 150 5.28 9.96 11.49
CA PHE A 150 5.90 9.03 10.54
C PHE A 150 6.10 9.60 9.12
N LYS A 151 6.35 10.90 9.01
CA LYS A 151 6.64 11.60 7.75
C LYS A 151 8.09 12.05 7.70
N VAL A 152 8.75 11.91 6.56
CA VAL A 152 10.10 12.42 6.35
C VAL A 152 10.06 13.91 6.02
N THR A 153 11.11 14.62 6.42
CA THR A 153 11.34 16.02 6.05
C THR A 153 12.34 16.14 4.89
N VAL A 154 12.33 17.28 4.22
CA VAL A 154 13.31 17.57 3.16
C VAL A 154 14.75 17.54 3.69
N GLU A 155 14.99 17.95 4.93
CA GLU A 155 16.31 17.90 5.58
C GLU A 155 16.81 16.47 5.73
N GLN A 156 15.91 15.52 6.09
CA GLN A 156 16.25 14.10 6.16
C GLN A 156 16.55 13.53 4.77
N LEU A 157 15.79 13.93 3.75
CA LEU A 157 16.02 13.52 2.37
C LEU A 157 17.37 14.06 1.84
N LYS A 158 17.70 15.33 2.11
CA LYS A 158 19.00 15.94 1.79
C LYS A 158 20.16 15.20 2.44
N ALA A 159 20.00 14.80 3.71
CA ALA A 159 21.03 14.07 4.45
C ALA A 159 21.25 12.63 3.92
N ALA A 160 20.21 12.01 3.37
CA ALA A 160 20.26 10.64 2.86
C ALA A 160 20.71 10.56 1.39
N ARG A 161 20.60 11.69 0.65
CA ARG A 161 20.91 11.74 -0.79
C ARG A 161 22.39 11.61 -1.06
N THR A 162 22.74 10.83 -2.07
CA THR A 162 24.07 10.77 -2.71
C THR A 162 23.95 11.01 -4.21
N ASP A 163 25.06 11.01 -4.92
CA ASP A 163 25.08 11.10 -6.40
C ASP A 163 24.53 9.83 -7.09
N LYS A 164 24.26 8.75 -6.33
CA LYS A 164 23.65 7.51 -6.81
C LYS A 164 22.14 7.47 -6.57
N THR A 165 21.59 8.42 -5.82
CA THR A 165 20.18 8.47 -5.51
C THR A 165 19.36 8.78 -6.74
N LYS A 166 18.48 7.88 -7.14
CA LYS A 166 17.70 7.96 -8.37
C LYS A 166 16.19 8.06 -8.16
N VAL A 167 15.68 7.42 -7.10
CA VAL A 167 14.25 7.32 -6.83
C VAL A 167 13.96 7.62 -5.36
N LEU A 168 12.88 8.36 -5.12
CA LEU A 168 12.21 8.48 -3.83
C LEU A 168 10.89 7.73 -3.90
N VAL A 169 10.65 6.78 -2.97
CA VAL A 169 9.34 6.14 -2.80
C VAL A 169 8.50 6.98 -1.85
N LEU A 170 7.29 7.33 -2.25
CA LEU A 170 6.34 8.09 -1.45
C LEU A 170 4.99 7.36 -1.44
N ASN A 171 4.53 6.91 -0.27
CA ASN A 171 3.24 6.25 -0.09
C ASN A 171 2.34 7.09 0.82
N SER A 172 1.28 7.67 0.27
CA SER A 172 0.34 8.54 0.99
C SER A 172 -1.07 8.34 0.44
N PRO A 173 -2.05 7.92 1.27
CA PRO A 173 -1.92 7.44 2.66
C PRO A 173 -1.03 6.20 2.80
N SER A 174 -0.27 6.12 3.89
CA SER A 174 0.77 5.11 4.06
C SER A 174 0.26 3.78 4.63
N ASN A 175 0.84 2.70 4.16
CA ASN A 175 0.86 1.42 4.86
C ASN A 175 2.27 1.22 5.46
N PRO A 176 2.43 1.14 6.80
CA PRO A 176 1.41 0.73 7.80
C PRO A 176 0.76 1.87 8.60
N THR A 177 1.16 3.12 8.46
CA THR A 177 0.87 4.17 9.43
C THR A 177 -0.48 4.87 9.24
N GLY A 178 -1.05 4.84 8.03
CA GLY A 178 -2.25 5.58 7.66
C GLY A 178 -2.05 7.09 7.60
N MET A 179 -0.82 7.59 7.67
CA MET A 179 -0.53 9.02 7.62
C MET A 179 -0.59 9.57 6.20
N ILE A 180 -0.92 10.86 6.10
CA ILE A 180 -1.03 11.63 4.85
C ILE A 180 -0.07 12.81 4.93
N TYR A 181 0.66 13.06 3.85
CA TYR A 181 1.44 14.28 3.71
C TYR A 181 0.53 15.46 3.33
N SER A 182 0.78 16.64 3.91
CA SER A 182 0.09 17.87 3.53
C SER A 182 0.54 18.37 2.15
N ARG A 183 -0.23 19.28 1.57
CA ARG A 183 0.12 19.95 0.30
C ARG A 183 1.48 20.63 0.39
N GLU A 184 1.77 21.31 1.50
CA GLU A 184 3.03 22.05 1.73
C GLU A 184 4.21 21.09 1.85
N GLU A 185 4.05 19.99 2.59
CA GLU A 185 5.07 18.94 2.71
C GLU A 185 5.37 18.31 1.36
N LEU A 186 4.33 17.96 0.59
CA LEU A 186 4.46 17.37 -0.74
C LEU A 186 5.10 18.34 -1.73
N LEU A 187 4.75 19.63 -1.68
CA LEU A 187 5.34 20.66 -2.54
C LEU A 187 6.84 20.84 -2.25
N ALA A 188 7.22 20.84 -0.96
CA ALA A 188 8.62 20.93 -0.56
C ALA A 188 9.43 19.70 -1.01
N ILE A 189 8.87 18.49 -0.82
CA ILE A 189 9.48 17.22 -1.27
C ILE A 189 9.59 17.18 -2.80
N GLY A 190 8.52 17.55 -3.50
CA GLY A 190 8.48 17.55 -4.96
C GLY A 190 9.47 18.52 -5.57
N ASN A 191 9.58 19.73 -5.04
CA ASN A 191 10.56 20.71 -5.51
C ASN A 191 12.00 20.25 -5.26
N TRP A 192 12.27 19.63 -4.10
CA TRP A 192 13.57 19.02 -3.83
C TRP A 192 13.91 17.89 -4.81
N ALA A 193 12.95 17.05 -5.14
CA ALA A 193 13.16 15.97 -6.10
C ALA A 193 13.45 16.50 -7.51
N VAL A 194 12.73 17.54 -7.95
CA VAL A 194 12.97 18.23 -9.24
C VAL A 194 14.35 18.87 -9.26
N GLU A 195 14.75 19.59 -8.20
CA GLU A 195 16.07 20.23 -8.10
C GLU A 195 17.24 19.25 -8.26
N HIS A 196 17.04 18.01 -7.81
CA HIS A 196 18.08 16.99 -7.78
C HIS A 196 17.91 15.88 -8.83
N ASP A 197 16.99 16.04 -9.78
CA ASP A 197 16.66 15.05 -10.82
C ASP A 197 16.35 13.65 -10.28
N ILE A 198 15.58 13.59 -9.17
CA ILE A 198 15.17 12.36 -8.51
C ILE A 198 13.74 12.01 -8.92
N LEU A 199 13.53 10.80 -9.45
CA LEU A 199 12.19 10.30 -9.75
C LEU A 199 11.39 10.09 -8.45
N ILE A 200 10.12 10.48 -8.46
CA ILE A 200 9.18 10.21 -7.38
C ILE A 200 8.31 9.03 -7.80
N LEU A 201 8.39 7.92 -7.06
CA LEU A 201 7.43 6.83 -7.14
C LEU A 201 6.32 7.10 -6.13
N ALA A 202 5.17 7.60 -6.58
CA ALA A 202 4.01 7.88 -5.75
C ALA A 202 3.07 6.65 -5.74
N ASP A 203 3.02 5.93 -4.62
CA ASP A 203 2.07 4.84 -4.40
C ASP A 203 0.80 5.40 -3.74
N ASP A 204 -0.22 5.66 -4.58
CA ASP A 204 -1.48 6.32 -4.22
C ASP A 204 -2.63 5.33 -4.00
N ILE A 205 -2.32 4.04 -3.78
CA ILE A 205 -3.31 2.95 -3.73
C ILE A 205 -4.42 3.16 -2.69
N TYR A 206 -4.17 3.97 -1.66
CA TYR A 206 -5.13 4.31 -0.60
C TYR A 206 -5.75 5.71 -0.76
N GLY A 207 -5.48 6.45 -1.83
CA GLY A 207 -5.90 7.84 -2.02
C GLY A 207 -7.40 8.12 -1.88
N ARG A 208 -8.27 7.10 -2.08
CA ARG A 208 -9.72 7.20 -1.89
C ARG A 208 -10.21 6.84 -0.47
N LEU A 209 -9.32 6.34 0.39
CA LEU A 209 -9.64 5.93 1.76
C LEU A 209 -9.03 6.93 2.74
N VAL A 210 -9.69 8.08 2.87
CA VAL A 210 -9.29 9.23 3.69
C VAL A 210 -10.45 9.65 4.57
N TYR A 211 -10.18 10.02 5.83
CA TYR A 211 -11.17 10.15 6.88
C TYR A 211 -11.07 11.46 7.63
N ASN A 212 -12.16 11.78 8.37
CA ASN A 212 -12.21 12.88 9.35
C ASN A 212 -11.85 14.24 8.75
N GLY A 213 -12.29 14.51 7.52
CA GLY A 213 -12.05 15.79 6.85
C GLY A 213 -10.62 16.01 6.37
N ASN A 214 -9.74 15.00 6.47
CA ASN A 214 -8.43 15.06 5.83
C ASN A 214 -8.59 14.96 4.30
N GLU A 215 -7.63 15.51 3.57
CA GLU A 215 -7.63 15.51 2.11
C GLU A 215 -6.41 14.75 1.57
N PHE A 216 -6.65 13.88 0.59
CA PHE A 216 -5.58 13.30 -0.21
C PHE A 216 -5.17 14.30 -1.30
N VAL A 217 -3.92 14.69 -1.31
CA VAL A 217 -3.33 15.54 -2.35
C VAL A 217 -2.36 14.70 -3.16
N PRO A 218 -2.62 14.44 -4.45
CA PRO A 218 -1.66 13.77 -5.31
C PRO A 218 -0.43 14.67 -5.55
N ILE A 219 0.77 14.19 -5.29
CA ILE A 219 1.99 14.98 -5.50
C ILE A 219 2.15 15.39 -6.97
N SER A 220 1.73 14.54 -7.91
CA SER A 220 1.75 14.82 -9.35
C SER A 220 0.84 15.96 -9.81
N SER A 221 -0.10 16.39 -8.95
CA SER A 221 -1.01 17.53 -9.25
C SER A 221 -0.46 18.89 -8.85
N LEU A 222 0.66 18.94 -8.13
CA LEU A 222 1.14 20.20 -7.51
C LEU A 222 1.79 21.17 -8.50
N SER A 223 2.52 20.67 -9.48
CA SER A 223 3.07 21.44 -10.58
C SER A 223 3.42 20.55 -11.77
N GLU A 224 3.59 21.16 -12.95
CA GLU A 224 4.01 20.42 -14.16
C GLU A 224 5.42 19.82 -13.99
N ALA A 225 6.34 20.54 -13.35
CA ALA A 225 7.71 20.05 -13.11
C ALA A 225 7.69 18.82 -12.19
N ILE A 226 6.94 18.85 -11.10
CA ILE A 226 6.79 17.71 -10.18
C ILE A 226 6.10 16.54 -10.89
N ARG A 227 5.06 16.81 -11.70
CA ARG A 227 4.36 15.76 -12.46
C ARG A 227 5.29 15.02 -13.42
N LYS A 228 6.15 15.74 -14.16
CA LYS A 228 7.15 15.14 -15.06
C LYS A 228 8.16 14.25 -14.33
N GLN A 229 8.41 14.51 -13.06
CA GLN A 229 9.33 13.75 -12.22
C GLN A 229 8.64 12.61 -11.47
N THR A 230 7.30 12.46 -11.60
CA THR A 230 6.50 11.52 -10.81
C THR A 230 5.95 10.39 -11.67
N ILE A 231 6.14 9.15 -11.20
CA ILE A 231 5.38 8.00 -11.66
C ILE A 231 4.39 7.62 -10.56
N VAL A 232 3.11 7.75 -10.87
CA VAL A 232 2.01 7.36 -9.98
C VAL A 232 1.74 5.87 -10.16
N ILE A 233 1.73 5.12 -9.06
CA ILE A 233 1.24 3.75 -9.00
C ILE A 233 -0.10 3.75 -8.27
N ASN A 234 -1.11 3.17 -8.87
CA ASN A 234 -2.44 3.06 -8.28
C ASN A 234 -3.10 1.74 -8.75
N GLY A 235 -4.36 1.53 -8.39
CA GLY A 235 -5.13 0.35 -8.78
C GLY A 235 -6.50 0.30 -8.12
N VAL A 236 -7.25 -0.74 -8.41
CA VAL A 236 -8.63 -0.91 -7.93
C VAL A 236 -8.75 -1.76 -6.66
N SER A 237 -7.64 -2.29 -6.17
CA SER A 237 -7.63 -3.26 -5.06
C SER A 237 -8.27 -2.74 -3.79
N LYS A 238 -8.08 -1.45 -3.43
CA LYS A 238 -8.48 -0.91 -2.13
C LYS A 238 -9.79 -0.13 -2.23
N ALA A 239 -9.85 0.87 -3.11
CA ALA A 239 -11.02 1.73 -3.26
C ALA A 239 -12.27 0.97 -3.74
N TYR A 240 -12.10 -0.13 -4.47
CA TYR A 240 -13.20 -0.88 -5.08
C TYR A 240 -13.35 -2.31 -4.54
N ALA A 241 -12.66 -2.66 -3.44
CA ALA A 241 -12.66 -4.01 -2.87
C ALA A 241 -12.34 -5.11 -3.91
N MET A 242 -11.35 -4.86 -4.78
CA MET A 242 -10.97 -5.72 -5.90
C MET A 242 -9.59 -6.36 -5.73
N THR A 243 -9.21 -6.76 -4.52
CA THR A 243 -7.87 -7.33 -4.27
C THR A 243 -7.61 -8.61 -5.07
N GLY A 244 -8.62 -9.46 -5.24
CA GLY A 244 -8.56 -10.73 -5.98
C GLY A 244 -8.52 -10.55 -7.52
N TRP A 245 -8.94 -9.40 -8.05
CA TRP A 245 -8.96 -9.13 -9.49
C TRP A 245 -7.58 -8.81 -10.09
N ARG A 246 -6.62 -8.47 -9.23
CA ARG A 246 -5.23 -8.22 -9.59
C ARG A 246 -5.04 -7.14 -10.66
N VAL A 247 -5.56 -5.94 -10.43
CA VAL A 247 -5.37 -4.80 -11.33
C VAL A 247 -4.62 -3.68 -10.63
N GLY A 248 -3.50 -3.28 -11.21
CA GLY A 248 -2.76 -2.08 -10.91
C GLY A 248 -2.37 -1.36 -12.20
N TYR A 249 -2.07 -0.09 -12.09
CA TYR A 249 -1.62 0.72 -13.21
C TYR A 249 -0.57 1.73 -12.78
N ALA A 250 0.21 2.18 -13.76
CA ALA A 250 1.18 3.25 -13.63
C ALA A 250 0.82 4.39 -14.58
N VAL A 251 1.04 5.63 -14.11
CA VAL A 251 0.84 6.84 -14.90
C VAL A 251 2.06 7.74 -14.75
N GLY A 252 2.60 8.25 -15.86
CA GLY A 252 3.72 9.18 -15.85
C GLY A 252 4.45 9.29 -17.18
N ASP A 253 5.75 9.53 -17.13
CA ASP A 253 6.58 9.75 -18.31
C ASP A 253 6.42 8.63 -19.36
N PRO A 254 6.11 8.97 -20.64
CA PRO A 254 5.83 8.00 -21.70
C PRO A 254 6.97 7.00 -21.97
N GLU A 255 8.24 7.38 -21.79
CA GLU A 255 9.37 6.48 -22.03
C GLU A 255 9.45 5.41 -20.92
N ILE A 256 9.26 5.82 -19.66
CA ILE A 256 9.21 4.92 -18.51
C ILE A 256 7.99 3.98 -18.64
N ILE A 257 6.83 4.53 -18.98
CA ILE A 257 5.60 3.75 -19.20
C ILE A 257 5.76 2.73 -20.32
N ALA A 258 6.40 3.10 -21.43
CA ALA A 258 6.70 2.17 -22.51
C ALA A 258 7.67 1.06 -22.08
N ALA A 259 8.69 1.38 -21.28
CA ALA A 259 9.62 0.40 -20.72
C ALA A 259 8.90 -0.58 -19.77
N MET A 260 8.04 -0.09 -18.88
CA MET A 260 7.21 -0.92 -18.00
C MET A 260 6.28 -1.85 -18.79
N SER A 261 5.63 -1.32 -19.84
CA SER A 261 4.77 -2.11 -20.73
C SER A 261 5.55 -3.20 -21.47
N LYS A 262 6.77 -2.91 -21.91
CA LYS A 262 7.67 -3.90 -22.52
C LYS A 262 7.98 -5.04 -21.55
N LEU A 263 8.26 -4.73 -20.29
CA LEU A 263 8.49 -5.75 -19.24
C LEU A 263 7.22 -6.57 -18.99
N THR A 264 6.04 -5.95 -18.91
CA THR A 264 4.76 -6.66 -18.80
C THR A 264 4.57 -7.63 -19.97
N GLY A 265 4.84 -7.20 -21.21
CA GLY A 265 4.74 -8.04 -22.40
C GLY A 265 5.67 -9.27 -22.38
N GLN A 266 6.83 -9.18 -21.72
CA GLN A 266 7.80 -10.29 -21.62
C GLN A 266 7.58 -11.18 -20.38
N THR A 267 6.69 -10.79 -19.46
CA THR A 267 6.43 -11.53 -18.21
C THR A 267 5.03 -12.14 -18.18
N THR A 268 4.00 -11.32 -18.21
CA THR A 268 2.59 -11.74 -18.08
C THR A 268 1.79 -11.59 -19.38
N SER A 269 2.41 -11.16 -20.48
CA SER A 269 1.84 -10.81 -21.78
C SER A 269 0.93 -9.58 -21.71
N ASN A 270 -0.16 -9.65 -20.96
CA ASN A 270 -1.11 -8.55 -20.71
C ASN A 270 -1.83 -8.77 -19.38
N LEU A 271 -2.50 -7.73 -18.90
CA LEU A 271 -3.45 -7.86 -17.80
C LEU A 271 -4.64 -8.74 -18.21
N THR A 272 -5.15 -9.54 -17.27
CA THR A 272 -6.31 -10.41 -17.47
C THR A 272 -7.48 -9.65 -18.09
N ALA A 273 -7.97 -10.09 -19.25
CA ALA A 273 -8.97 -9.36 -20.05
C ALA A 273 -10.25 -9.08 -19.27
N VAL A 274 -10.83 -10.07 -18.59
CA VAL A 274 -12.04 -9.87 -17.78
C VAL A 274 -11.86 -8.80 -16.70
N SER A 275 -10.68 -8.76 -16.07
CA SER A 275 -10.38 -7.74 -15.04
C SER A 275 -10.25 -6.34 -15.63
N GLN A 276 -9.85 -6.21 -16.90
CA GLN A 276 -9.82 -4.91 -17.59
C GLN A 276 -11.22 -4.35 -17.77
N TYR A 277 -12.18 -5.15 -18.24
CA TYR A 277 -13.58 -4.71 -18.40
C TYR A 277 -14.23 -4.35 -17.07
N ALA A 278 -14.02 -5.16 -16.03
CA ALA A 278 -14.46 -4.83 -14.68
C ALA A 278 -13.86 -3.49 -14.17
N THR A 279 -12.59 -3.23 -14.50
CA THR A 279 -11.91 -2.00 -14.08
C THR A 279 -12.43 -0.77 -14.80
N ILE A 280 -12.82 -0.87 -16.07
CA ILE A 280 -13.47 0.23 -16.79
C ILE A 280 -14.72 0.67 -16.02
N GLU A 281 -15.60 -0.27 -15.66
CA GLU A 281 -16.78 0.01 -14.85
C GLU A 281 -16.42 0.60 -13.48
N ALA A 282 -15.43 0.04 -12.79
CA ALA A 282 -14.98 0.55 -11.49
C ALA A 282 -14.58 2.04 -11.56
N LEU A 283 -13.86 2.44 -12.61
CA LEU A 283 -13.33 3.81 -12.73
C LEU A 283 -14.34 4.81 -13.29
N THR A 284 -15.30 4.37 -14.13
CA THR A 284 -16.23 5.25 -14.84
C THR A 284 -17.67 5.17 -14.33
N GLY A 285 -18.05 4.07 -13.70
CA GLY A 285 -19.38 3.84 -13.15
C GLY A 285 -19.66 4.61 -11.86
N PRO A 286 -20.78 4.30 -11.18
CA PRO A 286 -21.18 4.91 -9.91
C PRO A 286 -20.10 4.72 -8.83
N GLN A 287 -19.91 5.75 -7.99
CA GLN A 287 -18.88 5.76 -6.93
C GLN A 287 -19.46 5.63 -5.51
N ASP A 288 -20.77 5.45 -5.38
CA ASP A 288 -21.48 5.40 -4.10
C ASP A 288 -20.97 4.26 -3.20
N SER A 289 -20.63 3.12 -3.79
CA SER A 289 -20.07 1.98 -3.06
C SER A 289 -18.70 2.28 -2.42
N VAL A 290 -17.88 3.08 -3.12
CA VAL A 290 -16.58 3.55 -2.59
C VAL A 290 -16.80 4.45 -1.39
N GLU A 291 -17.76 5.37 -1.47
CA GLU A 291 -18.09 6.29 -0.36
C GLU A 291 -18.70 5.53 0.83
N THR A 292 -19.60 4.59 0.59
CA THR A 292 -20.17 3.72 1.63
C THR A 292 -19.07 2.97 2.39
N MET A 293 -18.12 2.37 1.68
CA MET A 293 -16.99 1.67 2.27
C MET A 293 -16.06 2.63 3.03
N ARG A 294 -15.78 3.82 2.48
CA ARG A 294 -14.98 4.85 3.14
C ARG A 294 -15.62 5.26 4.48
N GLN A 295 -16.92 5.52 4.50
CA GLN A 295 -17.67 5.87 5.71
C GLN A 295 -17.62 4.76 6.75
N ALA A 296 -17.78 3.50 6.34
CA ALA A 296 -17.66 2.37 7.26
C ALA A 296 -16.27 2.27 7.89
N PHE A 297 -15.18 2.48 7.13
CA PHE A 297 -13.83 2.53 7.68
C PHE A 297 -13.62 3.73 8.62
N GLU A 298 -14.17 4.89 8.30
CA GLU A 298 -14.14 6.07 9.18
C GLU A 298 -14.83 5.81 10.51
N GLU A 299 -16.02 5.19 10.50
CA GLU A 299 -16.76 4.80 11.69
C GLU A 299 -15.96 3.80 12.55
N ARG A 300 -15.40 2.76 11.91
CA ARG A 300 -14.54 1.78 12.59
C ARG A 300 -13.35 2.44 13.25
N LEU A 301 -12.63 3.28 12.52
CA LEU A 301 -11.50 4.03 13.06
C LEU A 301 -11.91 4.88 14.27
N ASN A 302 -12.98 5.66 14.14
CA ASN A 302 -13.45 6.56 15.21
C ASN A 302 -13.96 5.79 16.43
N THR A 303 -14.42 4.56 16.26
CA THR A 303 -14.84 3.67 17.35
C THR A 303 -13.66 3.03 18.07
N ILE A 304 -12.70 2.43 17.31
CA ILE A 304 -11.66 1.62 17.94
C ILE A 304 -10.43 2.41 18.37
N TYR A 305 -10.12 3.54 17.73
CA TYR A 305 -8.97 4.36 18.10
C TYR A 305 -8.99 4.78 19.58
N PRO A 306 -10.06 5.38 20.14
CA PRO A 306 -10.10 5.75 21.55
C PRO A 306 -10.02 4.53 22.49
N LEU A 307 -10.51 3.37 22.08
CA LEU A 307 -10.42 2.14 22.87
C LEU A 307 -8.97 1.61 22.89
N LEU A 308 -8.29 1.62 21.74
CA LEU A 308 -6.90 1.18 21.66
C LEU A 308 -5.96 2.10 22.47
N CYS A 309 -6.23 3.42 22.52
CA CYS A 309 -5.47 4.38 23.34
C CYS A 309 -5.58 4.09 24.85
N GLN A 310 -6.56 3.29 25.30
CA GLN A 310 -6.74 2.91 26.70
C GLN A 310 -5.97 1.61 27.07
N VAL A 311 -5.45 0.88 26.07
CA VAL A 311 -4.66 -0.32 26.33
C VAL A 311 -3.32 0.07 26.98
N PRO A 312 -2.96 -0.46 28.16
CA PRO A 312 -1.75 -0.06 28.86
C PRO A 312 -0.49 -0.25 28.01
N GLY A 313 0.31 0.80 27.90
CA GLY A 313 1.58 0.79 27.15
C GLY A 313 1.47 0.89 25.64
N PHE A 314 0.26 1.09 25.07
CA PHE A 314 0.04 1.34 23.66
C PHE A 314 -0.06 2.86 23.41
N GLU A 315 0.82 3.39 22.56
CA GLU A 315 0.81 4.79 22.13
C GLU A 315 0.46 4.85 20.64
N VAL A 316 -0.60 5.61 20.28
CA VAL A 316 -1.18 5.54 18.93
C VAL A 316 -1.30 6.93 18.33
N VAL A 317 -0.65 7.16 17.19
CA VAL A 317 -0.95 8.34 16.35
C VAL A 317 -2.21 8.03 15.55
N LYS A 318 -3.22 8.92 15.60
CA LYS A 318 -4.48 8.70 14.88
C LYS A 318 -4.24 8.71 13.38
N PRO A 319 -4.53 7.64 12.64
CA PRO A 319 -4.36 7.61 11.19
C PRO A 319 -5.37 8.51 10.49
N GLN A 320 -5.01 8.99 9.32
CA GLN A 320 -5.81 9.90 8.49
C GLN A 320 -6.41 9.18 7.28
N GLY A 321 -5.87 8.00 6.92
CA GLY A 321 -6.32 7.21 5.79
C GLY A 321 -5.92 5.74 5.90
N ALA A 322 -6.08 5.00 4.81
CA ALA A 322 -5.94 3.54 4.72
C ALA A 322 -6.89 2.81 5.69
N PHE A 323 -6.53 1.65 6.23
CA PHE A 323 -7.33 0.92 7.23
C PHE A 323 -6.44 0.22 8.25
N TYR A 324 -5.40 0.92 8.72
CA TYR A 324 -4.43 0.40 9.69
C TYR A 324 -4.30 1.34 10.89
N LEU A 325 -4.11 0.74 12.08
CA LEU A 325 -3.56 1.36 13.26
C LEU A 325 -2.14 0.87 13.46
N PHE A 326 -1.24 1.75 13.87
CA PHE A 326 0.19 1.43 14.01
C PHE A 326 0.75 1.92 15.36
N PRO A 327 0.23 1.37 16.49
CA PRO A 327 0.67 1.75 17.81
C PRO A 327 2.15 1.44 18.05
N ASN A 328 2.82 2.33 18.79
CA ASN A 328 4.05 2.04 19.49
C ASN A 328 3.71 1.20 20.72
N VAL A 329 4.40 0.08 20.89
CA VAL A 329 4.19 -0.91 21.96
C VAL A 329 5.41 -1.09 22.84
N LYS A 330 6.40 -0.20 22.73
CA LYS A 330 7.64 -0.30 23.53
C LYS A 330 7.36 -0.41 25.01
N LYS A 331 6.51 0.46 25.55
CA LYS A 331 6.12 0.44 26.98
C LYS A 331 5.38 -0.86 27.32
N ALA A 332 4.48 -1.32 26.47
CA ALA A 332 3.77 -2.58 26.68
C ALA A 332 4.74 -3.77 26.70
N MET A 333 5.71 -3.80 25.78
CA MET A 333 6.78 -4.81 25.80
C MET A 333 7.59 -4.78 27.09
N GLU A 334 8.02 -3.60 27.54
CA GLU A 334 8.77 -3.43 28.80
C GLU A 334 7.95 -3.91 30.02
N MET A 335 6.66 -3.56 30.11
CA MET A 335 5.75 -4.01 31.17
C MET A 335 5.62 -5.54 31.21
N LYS A 336 5.65 -6.20 30.06
CA LYS A 336 5.53 -7.66 29.91
C LYS A 336 6.88 -8.39 29.83
N GLY A 337 8.00 -7.69 29.95
CA GLY A 337 9.35 -8.27 29.92
C GLY A 337 9.83 -8.73 28.53
N TYR A 338 9.27 -8.20 27.45
CA TYR A 338 9.70 -8.47 26.09
C TYR A 338 10.68 -7.40 25.57
N THR A 339 11.70 -7.84 24.83
CA THR A 339 12.67 -6.98 24.14
C THR A 339 12.56 -7.04 22.62
N ASP A 340 11.78 -8.00 22.10
CA ASP A 340 11.54 -8.23 20.67
C ASP A 340 10.06 -8.17 20.35
N VAL A 341 9.69 -7.32 19.39
CA VAL A 341 8.27 -7.08 19.02
C VAL A 341 7.65 -8.30 18.32
N THR A 342 8.45 -9.15 17.68
CA THR A 342 7.95 -10.38 17.05
C THR A 342 7.63 -11.43 18.11
N ALA A 343 8.44 -11.56 19.15
CA ALA A 343 8.12 -12.38 20.31
C ALA A 343 6.86 -11.87 21.03
N PHE A 344 6.74 -10.55 21.20
CA PHE A 344 5.57 -9.92 21.82
C PHE A 344 4.28 -10.19 21.02
N THR A 345 4.27 -9.99 19.70
CA THR A 345 3.09 -10.30 18.86
C THR A 345 2.77 -11.79 18.83
N THR A 346 3.79 -12.63 18.94
CA THR A 346 3.62 -14.08 19.06
C THR A 346 2.92 -14.47 20.37
N ALA A 347 3.32 -13.88 21.50
CA ALA A 347 2.69 -14.10 22.78
C ALA A 347 1.21 -13.64 22.79
N ILE A 348 0.90 -12.48 22.22
CA ILE A 348 -0.48 -12.02 22.04
C ILE A 348 -1.30 -13.07 21.27
N LEU A 349 -0.77 -13.60 20.17
CA LEU A 349 -1.46 -14.62 19.40
C LEU A 349 -1.70 -15.91 20.21
N GLU A 350 -0.70 -16.38 20.95
CA GLU A 350 -0.75 -17.65 21.68
C GLU A 350 -1.62 -17.58 22.94
N GLU A 351 -1.57 -16.47 23.69
CA GLU A 351 -2.23 -16.32 24.97
C GLU A 351 -3.68 -15.84 24.88
N VAL A 352 -3.97 -14.98 23.90
CA VAL A 352 -5.31 -14.37 23.76
C VAL A 352 -5.94 -14.55 22.38
N GLY A 353 -5.30 -15.29 21.48
CA GLY A 353 -5.85 -15.62 20.17
C GLY A 353 -6.04 -14.39 19.27
N LEU A 354 -5.12 -13.41 19.31
CA LEU A 354 -5.20 -12.23 18.46
C LEU A 354 -3.96 -12.11 17.56
N ALA A 355 -4.18 -12.22 16.25
CA ALA A 355 -3.14 -12.10 15.25
C ALA A 355 -2.91 -10.65 14.84
N LEU A 356 -1.69 -10.14 15.04
CA LEU A 356 -1.20 -8.82 14.66
C LEU A 356 0.03 -8.97 13.76
N ILE A 357 0.42 -7.90 13.08
CA ILE A 357 1.67 -7.89 12.32
C ILE A 357 2.74 -7.13 13.09
N THR A 358 3.90 -7.77 13.28
CA THR A 358 5.08 -7.13 13.88
C THR A 358 5.55 -5.94 13.05
N GLY A 359 5.93 -4.85 13.71
CA GLY A 359 6.46 -3.64 13.07
C GLY A 359 7.89 -3.82 12.53
N ALA A 360 8.60 -4.86 12.95
CA ALA A 360 9.98 -5.11 12.52
C ALA A 360 10.10 -5.17 10.99
N GLY A 361 9.18 -5.87 10.30
CA GLY A 361 9.17 -5.96 8.84
C GLY A 361 8.89 -4.63 8.13
N PHE A 362 8.32 -3.65 8.82
CA PHE A 362 8.09 -2.30 8.30
C PHE A 362 9.24 -1.32 8.66
N GLY A 363 10.32 -1.81 9.25
CA GLY A 363 11.44 -0.97 9.73
C GLY A 363 11.12 -0.20 11.03
N ALA A 364 10.15 -0.65 11.82
CA ALA A 364 9.71 -0.03 13.07
C ALA A 364 9.57 -1.10 14.20
N PRO A 365 10.68 -1.56 14.81
CA PRO A 365 10.69 -2.68 15.76
C PRO A 365 10.02 -2.36 17.11
N GLU A 366 9.56 -1.14 17.33
CA GLU A 366 8.83 -0.73 18.51
C GLU A 366 7.30 -0.66 18.27
N ASN A 367 6.83 -1.00 17.06
CA ASN A 367 5.43 -0.87 16.65
C ASN A 367 4.81 -2.21 16.26
N VAL A 368 3.48 -2.25 16.23
CA VAL A 368 2.69 -3.34 15.64
C VAL A 368 1.65 -2.76 14.70
N ARG A 369 1.24 -3.52 13.67
CA ARG A 369 0.15 -3.11 12.78
C ARG A 369 -1.11 -3.92 13.06
N LEU A 370 -2.23 -3.20 13.22
CA LEU A 370 -3.58 -3.74 13.28
C LEU A 370 -4.37 -3.26 12.06
N SER A 371 -4.98 -4.18 11.32
CA SER A 371 -5.97 -3.84 10.29
C SER A 371 -7.35 -3.69 10.92
N TYR A 372 -8.09 -2.62 10.58
CA TYR A 372 -9.49 -2.49 10.96
C TYR A 372 -10.46 -2.77 9.80
N ALA A 373 -9.99 -3.51 8.80
CA ALA A 373 -10.81 -4.00 7.71
C ALA A 373 -11.54 -5.30 8.12
N THR A 374 -12.38 -5.22 9.14
CA THR A 374 -13.32 -6.24 9.64
C THR A 374 -14.45 -5.58 10.40
N ASP A 375 -15.46 -6.33 10.84
CA ASP A 375 -16.63 -5.82 11.56
C ASP A 375 -16.29 -5.23 12.94
N LEU A 376 -17.14 -4.31 13.42
CA LEU A 376 -16.92 -3.60 14.68
C LEU A 376 -16.91 -4.49 15.92
N ASP A 377 -17.66 -5.57 15.94
CA ASP A 377 -17.72 -6.46 17.10
C ASP A 377 -16.42 -7.26 17.22
N THR A 378 -15.90 -7.76 16.11
CA THR A 378 -14.55 -8.36 16.03
C THR A 378 -13.48 -7.36 16.49
N LEU A 379 -13.55 -6.10 16.07
CA LEU A 379 -12.58 -5.07 16.47
C LEU A 379 -12.64 -4.76 17.97
N LYS A 380 -13.82 -4.62 18.54
CA LYS A 380 -14.00 -4.40 19.99
C LYS A 380 -13.50 -5.58 20.80
N GLU A 381 -13.79 -6.80 20.35
CA GLU A 381 -13.29 -8.01 21.00
C GLU A 381 -11.76 -8.11 20.92
N ALA A 382 -11.17 -7.73 19.81
CA ALA A 382 -9.70 -7.67 19.67
C ALA A 382 -9.07 -6.71 20.69
N ILE A 383 -9.65 -5.51 20.87
CA ILE A 383 -9.17 -4.55 21.88
C ILE A 383 -9.35 -5.11 23.31
N ARG A 384 -10.49 -5.76 23.61
CA ARG A 384 -10.71 -6.44 24.89
C ARG A 384 -9.62 -7.52 25.15
N ARG A 385 -9.23 -8.27 24.15
CA ARG A 385 -8.15 -9.29 24.25
C ARG A 385 -6.79 -8.63 24.52
N LEU A 386 -6.50 -7.46 23.95
CA LEU A 386 -5.30 -6.72 24.27
C LEU A 386 -5.27 -6.26 25.73
N HIS A 387 -6.38 -5.76 26.28
CA HIS A 387 -6.50 -5.46 27.71
C HIS A 387 -6.23 -6.70 28.56
N LEU A 388 -6.90 -7.82 28.25
CA LEU A 388 -6.72 -9.08 28.96
C LEU A 388 -5.27 -9.57 28.95
N PHE A 389 -4.57 -9.41 27.81
CA PHE A 389 -3.14 -9.75 27.69
C PHE A 389 -2.27 -8.88 28.59
N MET A 390 -2.56 -7.57 28.64
CA MET A 390 -1.78 -6.62 29.47
C MET A 390 -2.04 -6.76 30.97
N GLU A 391 -3.22 -7.24 31.41
CA GLU A 391 -3.58 -7.47 32.79
C GLU A 391 -2.95 -8.72 33.41
N LYS A 392 -2.69 -9.77 32.61
CA LYS A 392 -1.99 -11.00 33.04
C LYS A 392 -0.51 -10.74 33.36
#